data_ed7e651305cec173e2eb563dad1a71b2
#
_entry.id   ed7e651305cec173e2eb563dad1a71b2
#
_cell.length_a   1.000
_cell.length_b   1.000
_cell.length_c   1.000
_cell.angle_alpha   90.00
_cell.angle_beta   90.00
_cell.angle_gamma   90.00
#
_symmetry.space_group_name_H-M   'P 1'
#
loop_
_entity.id
_entity.type
_entity.pdbx_description
1 polymer ?
#
loop_
_entity_poly.entity_id
_entity_poly.type
_entity_poly.pdbx_seq_one_letter_code
_entity_poly.pdbx_strand_id
1 'polypeptide(L)'
;NVVTAADGRQLTQRILALPSLPIGFHTLELDDDAPARCRVVVAPDRCYLPPEIAGGARRFGLAAHLYSLRRRGDQGIGDLTTLSLLGEATARAGGSIVGINPLHALFAGDRERASPYHPSDRRFLDPIYVDVERVPDLADSHDARSLLAPSAADIASLSARAHVDYAGVWERKAKVLDACFAQFERRSAVDPLVAEFDRFVAGGGLPLRQFAIFEAIAAAHPCEPWHRWPDGLRRPDASGVADFAGRHAHRVRRALYLQ
;
A
#
# COMPACT_ATOMS: atom_id res chain seq x y z
N ASN A 1 20.12 34.11 15.40
CA ASN A 1 21.47 33.94 14.86
C ASN A 1 21.44 33.96 13.34
N VAL A 2 22.48 34.51 12.72
CA VAL A 2 22.70 34.42 11.27
C VAL A 2 23.60 33.23 11.02
N VAL A 3 23.17 32.34 10.11
CA VAL A 3 23.94 31.13 9.70
C VAL A 3 24.14 31.16 8.19
N THR A 4 25.25 30.65 7.73
CA THR A 4 25.51 30.53 6.30
C THR A 4 25.15 29.12 5.84
N ALA A 5 24.24 29.02 4.87
CA ALA A 5 23.88 27.74 4.25
C ALA A 5 25.00 27.18 3.36
N ALA A 6 24.97 25.91 3.03
CA ALA A 6 25.98 25.25 2.20
C ALA A 6 26.17 25.90 0.80
N ASP A 7 25.13 26.59 0.31
CA ASP A 7 25.13 27.33 -0.97
C ASP A 7 25.59 28.79 -0.83
N GLY A 8 26.08 29.18 0.36
CA GLY A 8 26.60 30.56 0.65
C GLY A 8 25.53 31.57 1.05
N ARG A 9 24.24 31.22 1.04
CA ARG A 9 23.17 32.15 1.47
C ARG A 9 23.23 32.41 2.96
N GLN A 10 22.99 33.66 3.36
CA GLN A 10 22.81 34.05 4.76
C GLN A 10 21.36 33.76 5.18
N LEU A 11 21.19 32.95 6.21
CA LEU A 11 19.91 32.59 6.77
C LEU A 11 19.79 33.10 8.20
N THR A 12 18.61 33.56 8.59
CA THR A 12 18.31 33.91 9.98
C THR A 12 17.70 32.70 10.67
N GLN A 13 18.45 32.10 11.60
CA GLN A 13 17.95 31.03 12.46
C GLN A 13 17.21 31.63 13.66
N ARG A 14 15.95 31.27 13.84
CA ARG A 14 15.15 31.61 15.02
C ARG A 14 14.86 30.31 15.80
N ILE A 15 14.94 30.37 17.13
CA ILE A 15 14.56 29.29 18.03
C ILE A 15 13.19 29.66 18.60
N LEU A 16 12.22 28.79 18.38
CA LEU A 16 10.88 28.91 18.92
C LEU A 16 10.72 27.94 20.09
N ALA A 17 10.42 28.46 21.29
CA ALA A 17 10.05 27.64 22.40
C ALA A 17 8.57 27.23 22.27
N LEU A 18 8.31 25.94 22.17
CA LEU A 18 6.95 25.42 22.12
C LEU A 18 6.43 25.18 23.55
N PRO A 19 5.14 25.38 23.81
CA PRO A 19 4.53 24.96 25.07
C PRO A 19 4.56 23.44 25.19
N SER A 20 4.33 22.90 26.39
CA SER A 20 4.10 21.46 26.56
C SER A 20 2.85 21.05 25.78
N LEU A 21 3.04 20.11 24.87
CA LEU A 21 1.98 19.59 24.01
C LEU A 21 1.62 18.16 24.45
N PRO A 22 0.34 17.76 24.41
CA PRO A 22 -0.05 16.38 24.66
C PRO A 22 0.52 15.44 23.60
N ILE A 23 0.60 14.16 23.92
CA ILE A 23 0.99 13.12 22.94
C ILE A 23 0.02 13.15 21.78
N GLY A 24 0.54 13.19 20.55
CA GLY A 24 -0.27 13.23 19.32
C GLY A 24 0.39 13.94 18.15
N PHE A 25 -0.42 14.21 17.15
CA PHE A 25 -0.01 14.94 15.94
C PHE A 25 -0.56 16.36 16.01
N HIS A 26 0.31 17.33 15.88
CA HIS A 26 0.00 18.74 15.92
C HIS A 26 0.44 19.42 14.64
N THR A 27 -0.10 20.59 14.37
CA THR A 27 0.35 21.45 13.28
C THR A 27 0.84 22.75 13.90
N LEU A 28 2.10 23.09 13.61
CA LEU A 28 2.65 24.41 13.89
C LEU A 28 2.45 25.29 12.66
N GLU A 29 1.81 26.42 12.85
CA GLU A 29 1.65 27.44 11.82
C GLU A 29 2.43 28.68 12.25
N LEU A 30 3.25 29.20 11.37
CA LEU A 30 3.93 30.48 11.57
C LEU A 30 3.12 31.52 10.80
N ASP A 31 2.60 32.52 11.54
CA ASP A 31 1.91 33.67 11.00
C ASP A 31 2.95 34.81 10.85
N ASP A 32 3.65 34.82 9.72
CA ASP A 32 4.70 35.75 9.36
C ASP A 32 4.50 36.13 7.88
N ASP A 33 5.29 37.11 7.36
CA ASP A 33 5.28 37.55 5.96
C ASP A 33 5.42 36.36 4.95
N ALA A 34 6.03 35.26 5.37
CA ALA A 34 6.08 33.99 4.64
C ALA A 34 5.46 32.90 5.50
N PRO A 35 4.13 32.72 5.47
CA PRO A 35 3.45 31.71 6.28
C PRO A 35 4.00 30.32 6.01
N ALA A 36 4.37 29.62 7.07
CA ALA A 36 4.92 28.28 7.00
C ALA A 36 4.14 27.34 7.92
N ARG A 37 3.94 26.11 7.46
CA ARG A 37 3.24 25.08 8.20
C ARG A 37 4.16 23.88 8.40
N CYS A 38 4.26 23.39 9.62
CA CYS A 38 5.06 22.22 9.97
C CYS A 38 4.23 21.26 10.82
N ARG A 39 4.37 19.96 10.57
CA ARG A 39 3.78 18.94 11.42
C ARG A 39 4.72 18.65 12.60
N VAL A 40 4.19 18.68 13.80
CA VAL A 40 4.87 18.35 15.05
C VAL A 40 4.30 17.03 15.57
N VAL A 41 5.16 16.09 15.89
CA VAL A 41 4.77 14.81 16.49
C VAL A 41 5.30 14.77 17.91
N VAL A 42 4.40 14.61 18.87
CA VAL A 42 4.73 14.39 20.27
C VAL A 42 4.50 12.90 20.58
N ALA A 43 5.58 12.21 20.88
CA ALA A 43 5.56 10.78 21.17
C ALA A 43 5.93 10.54 22.66
N PRO A 44 5.50 9.41 23.27
CA PRO A 44 5.98 9.02 24.58
C PRO A 44 7.48 8.68 24.53
N ASP A 45 8.18 8.82 25.65
CA ASP A 45 9.63 8.55 25.78
C ASP A 45 9.99 7.07 25.51
N ARG A 46 9.01 6.18 25.66
CA ARG A 46 9.18 4.73 25.46
C ARG A 46 8.09 4.18 24.56
N CYS A 47 8.45 3.20 23.75
CA CYS A 47 7.47 2.40 23.03
C CYS A 47 6.51 1.70 24.01
N TYR A 48 5.27 1.54 23.59
CA TYR A 48 4.30 0.78 24.36
C TYR A 48 4.79 -0.66 24.61
N LEU A 49 4.73 -1.07 25.84
CA LEU A 49 5.00 -2.44 26.26
C LEU A 49 3.74 -2.97 26.95
N PRO A 50 3.13 -4.07 26.47
CA PRO A 50 1.97 -4.67 27.11
C PRO A 50 2.25 -4.97 28.58
N PRO A 51 1.28 -4.74 29.50
CA PRO A 51 1.47 -4.90 30.94
C PRO A 51 1.98 -6.27 31.34
N GLU A 52 1.53 -7.34 30.66
CA GLU A 52 1.96 -8.71 30.95
C GLU A 52 3.46 -8.89 30.64
N ILE A 53 3.95 -8.31 29.56
CA ILE A 53 5.36 -8.37 29.15
C ILE A 53 6.20 -7.49 30.11
N ALA A 54 5.70 -6.32 30.48
CA ALA A 54 6.33 -5.47 31.49
C ALA A 54 6.42 -6.19 32.87
N GLY A 55 5.42 -7.02 33.18
CA GLY A 55 5.39 -7.88 34.37
C GLY A 55 6.25 -9.15 34.28
N GLY A 56 7.03 -9.34 33.21
CA GLY A 56 7.95 -10.46 33.04
C GLY A 56 7.39 -11.68 32.29
N ALA A 57 6.15 -11.63 31.76
CA ALA A 57 5.64 -12.71 30.93
C ALA A 57 6.47 -12.86 29.65
N ARG A 58 6.71 -14.10 29.25
CA ARG A 58 7.39 -14.44 28.01
C ARG A 58 6.36 -14.80 26.94
N ARG A 59 6.56 -14.27 25.75
CA ARG A 59 5.77 -14.58 24.56
C ARG A 59 6.68 -15.11 23.48
N PHE A 60 6.18 -16.00 22.65
CA PHE A 60 6.90 -16.47 21.46
C PHE A 60 6.00 -16.41 20.24
N GLY A 61 6.60 -16.48 19.07
CA GLY A 61 5.89 -16.51 17.81
C GLY A 61 6.80 -16.88 16.66
N LEU A 62 6.26 -16.77 15.45
CA LEU A 62 7.00 -17.06 14.23
C LEU A 62 7.31 -15.76 13.49
N ALA A 63 8.48 -15.70 12.86
CA ALA A 63 8.85 -14.64 11.92
C ALA A 63 9.13 -15.28 10.56
N ALA A 64 8.50 -14.73 9.51
CA ALA A 64 8.67 -15.24 8.16
C ALA A 64 8.54 -14.12 7.13
N HIS A 65 9.16 -14.32 5.97
CA HIS A 65 8.87 -13.48 4.81
C HIS A 65 7.62 -14.03 4.13
N LEU A 66 6.52 -13.25 4.14
CA LEU A 66 5.24 -13.70 3.58
C LEU A 66 5.41 -14.14 2.11
N TYR A 67 6.13 -13.38 1.31
CA TYR A 67 6.35 -13.69 -0.09
C TYR A 67 7.03 -15.06 -0.34
N SER A 68 7.78 -15.59 0.63
CA SER A 68 8.47 -16.89 0.51
C SER A 68 7.66 -18.07 1.02
N LEU A 69 6.55 -17.82 1.72
CA LEU A 69 5.66 -18.86 2.19
C LEU A 69 4.84 -19.43 1.03
N ARG A 70 4.57 -20.73 1.10
CA ARG A 70 3.91 -21.44 0.02
C ARG A 70 2.71 -22.21 0.55
N ARG A 71 1.63 -22.20 -0.23
CA ARG A 71 0.45 -23.05 -0.04
C ARG A 71 -0.10 -23.53 -1.38
N ARG A 72 -0.97 -24.51 -1.36
CA ARG A 72 -1.71 -24.89 -2.57
C ARG A 72 -2.59 -23.70 -2.99
N GLY A 73 -2.50 -23.27 -4.24
CA GLY A 73 -3.29 -22.18 -4.80
C GLY A 73 -2.75 -20.76 -4.52
N ASP A 74 -1.50 -20.62 -4.08
CA ASP A 74 -0.88 -19.33 -3.76
C ASP A 74 -0.49 -18.47 -4.97
N GLN A 75 -0.76 -18.93 -6.18
CA GLN A 75 -0.45 -18.21 -7.43
C GLN A 75 1.05 -17.86 -7.60
N GLY A 76 1.97 -18.50 -6.87
CA GLY A 76 3.41 -18.29 -6.97
C GLY A 76 4.01 -17.38 -5.89
N ILE A 77 3.21 -16.88 -4.95
CA ILE A 77 3.63 -16.03 -3.82
C ILE A 77 2.74 -16.26 -2.60
N GLY A 78 3.31 -16.21 -1.41
CA GLY A 78 2.50 -16.17 -0.19
C GLY A 78 1.65 -14.91 -0.12
N ASP A 79 0.36 -15.06 0.15
CA ASP A 79 -0.67 -14.04 0.12
C ASP A 79 -1.35 -13.85 1.49
N LEU A 80 -2.38 -12.99 1.56
CA LEU A 80 -3.10 -12.71 2.80
C LEU A 80 -3.80 -13.96 3.39
N THR A 81 -4.25 -14.91 2.55
CA THR A 81 -4.74 -16.21 3.04
C THR A 81 -3.61 -17.04 3.65
N THR A 82 -2.43 -17.04 3.04
CA THR A 82 -1.23 -17.67 3.61
C THR A 82 -0.88 -17.07 4.98
N LEU A 83 -0.98 -15.75 5.11
CA LEU A 83 -0.75 -15.06 6.39
C LEU A 83 -1.78 -15.47 7.45
N SER A 84 -3.06 -15.56 7.09
CA SER A 84 -4.11 -16.03 7.99
C SER A 84 -3.83 -17.44 8.50
N LEU A 85 -3.47 -18.37 7.61
CA LEU A 85 -3.12 -19.74 7.96
C LEU A 85 -1.89 -19.83 8.86
N LEU A 86 -0.86 -18.98 8.61
CA LEU A 86 0.31 -18.89 9.49
C LEU A 86 -0.10 -18.39 10.89
N GLY A 87 -0.96 -17.38 10.97
CA GLY A 87 -1.48 -16.86 12.24
C GLY A 87 -2.23 -17.94 13.03
N GLU A 88 -3.12 -18.67 12.38
CA GLU A 88 -3.87 -19.77 12.98
C GLU A 88 -2.93 -20.92 13.46
N ALA A 89 -1.96 -21.30 12.64
CA ALA A 89 -0.99 -22.33 13.02
C ALA A 89 -0.14 -21.90 14.21
N THR A 90 0.28 -20.63 14.24
CA THR A 90 1.03 -20.05 15.37
C THR A 90 0.20 -20.06 16.65
N ALA A 91 -1.06 -19.65 16.57
CA ALA A 91 -1.99 -19.65 17.71
C ALA A 91 -2.24 -21.06 18.25
N ARG A 92 -2.48 -22.04 17.36
CA ARG A 92 -2.65 -23.46 17.75
C ARG A 92 -1.41 -24.03 18.45
N ALA A 93 -0.22 -23.54 18.08
CA ALA A 93 1.03 -23.90 18.77
C ALA A 93 1.27 -23.13 20.07
N GLY A 94 0.34 -22.27 20.52
CA GLY A 94 0.48 -21.45 21.71
C GLY A 94 1.29 -20.18 21.51
N GLY A 95 1.69 -19.86 20.28
CA GLY A 95 2.35 -18.59 19.94
C GLY A 95 1.36 -17.43 19.93
N SER A 96 1.85 -16.22 20.15
CA SER A 96 1.04 -15.00 20.25
C SER A 96 1.49 -13.88 19.32
N ILE A 97 2.53 -14.12 18.52
CA ILE A 97 3.12 -13.11 17.62
C ILE A 97 3.44 -13.75 16.29
N VAL A 98 3.10 -13.05 15.21
CA VAL A 98 3.58 -13.34 13.86
C VAL A 98 4.28 -12.10 13.32
N GLY A 99 5.57 -12.23 13.02
CA GLY A 99 6.37 -11.21 12.36
C GLY A 99 6.47 -11.47 10.85
N ILE A 100 6.25 -10.46 10.03
CA ILE A 100 6.36 -10.57 8.58
C ILE A 100 7.21 -9.43 8.01
N ASN A 101 7.65 -9.58 6.75
CA ASN A 101 8.19 -8.48 5.99
C ASN A 101 7.14 -7.38 5.76
N PRO A 102 7.54 -6.13 5.48
CA PRO A 102 6.60 -5.09 5.07
C PRO A 102 5.80 -5.52 3.83
N LEU A 103 4.49 -5.23 3.85
CA LEU A 103 3.57 -5.52 2.72
C LEU A 103 3.27 -4.25 1.91
N HIS A 104 4.15 -3.28 1.97
CA HIS A 104 3.98 -1.96 1.36
C HIS A 104 3.85 -2.02 -0.17
N ALA A 105 3.13 -1.05 -0.73
CA ALA A 105 2.96 -0.90 -2.16
C ALA A 105 4.31 -0.75 -2.88
N LEU A 106 4.59 -1.66 -3.81
CA LEU A 106 5.74 -1.63 -4.69
C LEU A 106 5.43 -0.83 -5.97
N PHE A 107 6.35 -0.81 -6.88
CA PHE A 107 6.19 -0.10 -8.15
C PHE A 107 5.37 -0.95 -9.12
N ALA A 108 4.12 -0.59 -9.36
CA ALA A 108 3.22 -1.36 -10.23
C ALA A 108 3.74 -1.47 -11.68
N GLY A 109 4.43 -0.43 -12.18
CA GLY A 109 5.03 -0.39 -13.51
C GLY A 109 6.43 -1.01 -13.63
N ASP A 110 7.04 -1.44 -12.50
CA ASP A 110 8.39 -2.01 -12.47
C ASP A 110 8.47 -3.05 -11.35
N ARG A 111 7.98 -4.26 -11.63
CA ARG A 111 7.91 -5.36 -10.66
C ARG A 111 9.26 -6.03 -10.37
N GLU A 112 10.30 -5.72 -11.13
CA GLU A 112 11.66 -6.13 -10.81
C GLU A 112 12.22 -5.39 -9.58
N ARG A 113 11.67 -4.22 -9.26
CA ARG A 113 11.94 -3.49 -8.01
C ARG A 113 11.09 -4.04 -6.87
N ALA A 114 11.34 -5.30 -6.51
CA ALA A 114 10.51 -6.08 -5.60
C ALA A 114 10.90 -5.96 -4.11
N SER A 115 11.85 -5.08 -3.75
CA SER A 115 12.27 -4.95 -2.35
C SER A 115 11.19 -4.32 -1.48
N PRO A 116 10.65 -5.02 -0.48
CA PRO A 116 9.63 -4.48 0.43
C PRO A 116 10.18 -3.36 1.33
N TYR A 117 11.52 -3.22 1.39
CA TYR A 117 12.19 -2.19 2.19
C TYR A 117 12.41 -0.88 1.41
N HIS A 118 12.22 -0.91 0.09
CA HIS A 118 12.25 0.27 -0.79
C HIS A 118 10.94 0.39 -1.58
N PRO A 119 9.79 0.55 -0.89
CA PRO A 119 8.48 0.59 -1.52
C PRO A 119 8.23 1.91 -2.25
N SER A 120 7.21 1.92 -3.09
CA SER A 120 6.64 3.13 -3.66
C SER A 120 5.95 3.98 -2.58
N ASP A 121 5.12 3.35 -1.75
CA ASP A 121 4.44 4.01 -0.62
C ASP A 121 4.35 3.05 0.58
N ARG A 122 4.63 3.58 1.78
CA ARG A 122 4.61 2.81 3.03
C ARG A 122 3.24 2.79 3.73
N ARG A 123 2.29 3.56 3.26
CA ARG A 123 0.95 3.69 3.87
C ARG A 123 -0.05 2.71 3.29
N PHE A 124 0.25 2.15 2.11
CA PHE A 124 -0.66 1.30 1.36
C PHE A 124 -0.05 -0.08 1.13
N LEU A 125 -0.91 -1.07 0.93
CA LEU A 125 -0.49 -2.44 0.71
C LEU A 125 -0.28 -2.72 -0.78
N ASP A 126 0.60 -3.66 -1.09
CA ASP A 126 0.77 -4.12 -2.45
C ASP A 126 -0.32 -5.15 -2.81
N PRO A 127 -1.10 -4.92 -3.87
CA PRO A 127 -2.15 -5.84 -4.27
C PRO A 127 -1.65 -7.21 -4.75
N ILE A 128 -0.34 -7.41 -4.91
CA ILE A 128 0.25 -8.72 -5.21
C ILE A 128 -0.04 -9.74 -4.09
N TYR A 129 -0.25 -9.27 -2.85
CA TYR A 129 -0.59 -10.12 -1.71
C TYR A 129 -2.08 -10.47 -1.60
N VAL A 130 -2.93 -9.95 -2.48
CA VAL A 130 -4.35 -10.34 -2.53
C VAL A 130 -4.46 -11.81 -2.96
N ASP A 131 -5.24 -12.60 -2.22
CA ASP A 131 -5.70 -13.91 -2.68
C ASP A 131 -6.84 -13.69 -3.69
N VAL A 132 -6.53 -13.84 -4.97
CA VAL A 132 -7.49 -13.57 -6.05
C VAL A 132 -8.71 -14.50 -6.02
N GLU A 133 -8.56 -15.70 -5.41
CA GLU A 133 -9.66 -16.65 -5.28
C GLU A 133 -10.70 -16.22 -4.23
N ARG A 134 -10.35 -15.25 -3.40
CA ARG A 134 -11.21 -14.69 -2.33
C ARG A 134 -11.79 -13.31 -2.64
N VAL A 135 -11.53 -12.78 -3.82
CA VAL A 135 -12.13 -11.51 -4.24
C VAL A 135 -13.63 -11.72 -4.46
N PRO A 136 -14.51 -10.94 -3.81
CA PRO A 136 -15.98 -11.14 -3.89
C PRO A 136 -16.51 -11.17 -5.33
N ASP A 137 -15.98 -10.32 -6.21
CA ASP A 137 -16.42 -10.20 -7.60
C ASP A 137 -16.03 -11.39 -8.47
N LEU A 138 -15.14 -12.28 -8.01
CA LEU A 138 -14.73 -13.46 -8.74
C LEU A 138 -15.91 -14.41 -9.00
N ALA A 139 -16.78 -14.60 -7.99
CA ALA A 139 -17.91 -15.52 -8.09
C ALA A 139 -18.87 -15.11 -9.20
N ASP A 140 -19.04 -13.81 -9.41
CA ASP A 140 -19.98 -13.24 -10.38
C ASP A 140 -19.36 -12.96 -11.75
N SER A 141 -18.01 -13.04 -11.86
CA SER A 141 -17.28 -12.79 -13.11
C SER A 141 -16.91 -14.08 -13.83
N HIS A 142 -17.55 -14.32 -14.97
CA HIS A 142 -17.16 -15.44 -15.84
C HIS A 142 -15.72 -15.28 -16.34
N ASP A 143 -15.34 -14.07 -16.75
CA ASP A 143 -14.01 -13.77 -17.29
C ASP A 143 -12.91 -13.98 -16.24
N ALA A 144 -13.11 -13.50 -15.00
CA ALA A 144 -12.16 -13.70 -13.92
C ALA A 144 -11.98 -15.21 -13.61
N ARG A 145 -13.07 -15.98 -13.53
CA ARG A 145 -13.00 -17.44 -13.34
C ARG A 145 -12.26 -18.13 -14.48
N SER A 146 -12.51 -17.72 -15.71
CA SER A 146 -11.84 -18.29 -16.89
C SER A 146 -10.34 -17.99 -16.88
N LEU A 147 -9.92 -16.83 -16.39
CA LEU A 147 -8.52 -16.45 -16.20
C LEU A 147 -7.84 -17.23 -15.06
N LEU A 148 -8.58 -17.68 -14.06
CA LEU A 148 -8.06 -18.55 -13.01
C LEU A 148 -7.95 -20.01 -13.43
N ALA A 149 -8.88 -20.48 -14.27
CA ALA A 149 -8.99 -21.87 -14.67
C ALA A 149 -7.80 -22.44 -15.46
N PRO A 150 -7.01 -21.69 -16.23
CA PRO A 150 -5.92 -22.29 -16.99
C PRO A 150 -4.67 -22.46 -16.17
N SER A 151 -4.27 -23.63 -16.29
CA SER A 151 -3.03 -24.34 -16.13
C SER A 151 -2.49 -24.39 -14.69
N ALA A 152 -2.88 -25.49 -14.03
CA ALA A 152 -2.04 -26.07 -13.00
C ALA A 152 -0.53 -26.07 -13.39
N ALA A 153 -0.21 -26.13 -14.68
CA ALA A 153 1.15 -26.06 -15.20
C ALA A 153 1.80 -24.67 -15.00
N ASP A 154 1.09 -23.56 -15.27
CA ASP A 154 1.66 -22.21 -15.09
C ASP A 154 1.85 -21.88 -13.62
N ILE A 155 0.86 -22.20 -12.77
CA ILE A 155 0.98 -22.04 -11.33
C ILE A 155 2.10 -22.93 -10.78
N ALA A 156 2.18 -24.17 -11.24
CA ALA A 156 3.27 -25.08 -10.86
C ALA A 156 4.64 -24.55 -11.30
N SER A 157 4.73 -23.95 -12.49
CA SER A 157 5.95 -23.30 -12.99
C SER A 157 6.36 -22.13 -12.11
N LEU A 158 5.44 -21.21 -11.76
CA LEU A 158 5.73 -20.10 -10.85
C LEU A 158 6.08 -20.61 -9.44
N SER A 159 5.41 -21.67 -9.00
CA SER A 159 5.61 -22.26 -7.67
C SER A 159 6.90 -23.07 -7.55
N ALA A 160 7.43 -23.59 -8.64
CA ALA A 160 8.67 -24.37 -8.66
C ALA A 160 9.94 -23.52 -8.71
N ARG A 161 9.82 -22.19 -8.92
CA ARG A 161 10.99 -21.30 -8.99
C ARG A 161 11.66 -21.18 -7.62
N ALA A 162 13.01 -21.12 -7.62
CA ALA A 162 13.79 -20.91 -6.40
C ALA A 162 13.57 -19.52 -5.79
N HIS A 163 13.19 -18.54 -6.62
CA HIS A 163 12.85 -17.18 -6.22
C HIS A 163 11.48 -16.80 -6.74
N VAL A 164 10.79 -15.92 -6.01
CA VAL A 164 9.49 -15.40 -6.44
C VAL A 164 9.66 -14.58 -7.71
N ASP A 165 8.91 -14.94 -8.75
CA ASP A 165 8.79 -14.16 -9.97
C ASP A 165 7.71 -13.09 -9.80
N TYR A 166 8.08 -11.94 -9.26
CA TYR A 166 7.14 -10.85 -8.98
C TYR A 166 6.44 -10.34 -10.24
N ALA A 167 7.15 -10.27 -11.36
CA ALA A 167 6.58 -9.82 -12.64
C ALA A 167 5.54 -10.83 -13.16
N GLY A 168 5.88 -12.12 -13.23
CA GLY A 168 4.97 -13.17 -13.69
C GLY A 168 3.77 -13.37 -12.77
N VAL A 169 3.98 -13.32 -11.45
CA VAL A 169 2.88 -13.38 -10.46
C VAL A 169 1.93 -12.19 -10.65
N TRP A 170 2.48 -10.98 -10.79
CA TRP A 170 1.66 -9.78 -10.96
C TRP A 170 0.91 -9.77 -12.28
N GLU A 171 1.56 -10.12 -13.37
CA GLU A 171 0.90 -10.20 -14.69
C GLU A 171 -0.34 -11.12 -14.65
N ARG A 172 -0.22 -12.26 -13.96
CA ARG A 172 -1.33 -13.18 -13.79
C ARG A 172 -2.42 -12.61 -12.90
N LYS A 173 -2.06 -12.16 -11.69
CA LYS A 173 -3.03 -11.64 -10.71
C LYS A 173 -3.74 -10.38 -11.23
N ALA A 174 -3.01 -9.48 -11.90
CA ALA A 174 -3.59 -8.26 -12.43
C ALA A 174 -4.71 -8.53 -13.44
N LYS A 175 -4.56 -9.52 -14.33
CA LYS A 175 -5.61 -9.90 -15.29
C LYS A 175 -6.89 -10.35 -14.59
N VAL A 176 -6.77 -11.15 -13.53
CA VAL A 176 -7.92 -11.62 -12.74
C VAL A 176 -8.56 -10.45 -11.98
N LEU A 177 -7.74 -9.61 -11.32
CA LEU A 177 -8.21 -8.44 -10.58
C LEU A 177 -8.88 -7.42 -11.48
N ASP A 178 -8.41 -7.25 -12.72
CA ASP A 178 -9.03 -6.38 -13.72
C ASP A 178 -10.41 -6.89 -14.15
N ALA A 179 -10.55 -8.19 -14.33
CA ALA A 179 -11.84 -8.81 -14.64
C ALA A 179 -12.81 -8.74 -13.42
N CYS A 180 -12.30 -8.86 -12.20
CA CYS A 180 -13.09 -8.62 -10.98
C CYS A 180 -13.52 -7.15 -10.88
N PHE A 181 -12.63 -6.21 -11.15
CA PHE A 181 -12.96 -4.78 -11.16
C PHE A 181 -14.02 -4.46 -12.22
N ALA A 182 -13.92 -5.02 -13.43
CA ALA A 182 -14.93 -4.84 -14.46
C ALA A 182 -16.30 -5.40 -14.03
N GLN A 183 -16.34 -6.47 -13.23
CA GLN A 183 -17.57 -6.98 -12.61
C GLN A 183 -18.08 -6.06 -11.52
N PHE A 184 -17.20 -5.55 -10.65
CA PHE A 184 -17.55 -4.57 -9.63
C PHE A 184 -18.22 -3.31 -10.22
N GLU A 185 -17.71 -2.79 -11.33
CA GLU A 185 -18.27 -1.63 -12.03
C GLU A 185 -19.70 -1.85 -12.56
N ARG A 186 -20.13 -3.11 -12.70
CA ARG A 186 -21.50 -3.47 -13.12
C ARG A 186 -22.47 -3.60 -11.95
N ARG A 187 -21.98 -3.54 -10.68
CA ARG A 187 -22.84 -3.65 -9.52
C ARG A 187 -23.78 -2.47 -9.41
N SER A 188 -24.97 -2.75 -8.89
CA SER A 188 -25.95 -1.69 -8.58
C SER A 188 -25.41 -0.75 -7.49
N ALA A 189 -25.74 0.53 -7.59
CA ALA A 189 -25.38 1.52 -6.55
C ALA A 189 -25.89 1.18 -5.13
N VAL A 190 -26.90 0.31 -5.02
CA VAL A 190 -27.43 -0.16 -3.73
C VAL A 190 -26.76 -1.46 -3.23
N ASP A 191 -25.81 -2.00 -3.97
CA ASP A 191 -25.07 -3.21 -3.58
C ASP A 191 -24.25 -2.93 -2.30
N PRO A 192 -24.30 -3.80 -1.28
CA PRO A 192 -23.52 -3.63 -0.05
C PRO A 192 -22.00 -3.48 -0.29
N LEU A 193 -21.43 -4.15 -1.28
CA LEU A 193 -20.01 -4.05 -1.62
C LEU A 193 -19.66 -2.66 -2.18
N VAL A 194 -20.55 -2.04 -2.94
CA VAL A 194 -20.37 -0.66 -3.42
C VAL A 194 -20.41 0.30 -2.23
N ALA A 195 -21.36 0.13 -1.32
CA ALA A 195 -21.43 0.96 -0.12
C ALA A 195 -20.21 0.78 0.81
N GLU A 196 -19.64 -0.42 0.87
CA GLU A 196 -18.41 -0.70 1.61
C GLU A 196 -17.20 -0.02 0.95
N PHE A 197 -17.07 -0.14 -0.35
CA PHE A 197 -16.05 0.55 -1.13
C PHE A 197 -16.12 2.07 -0.95
N ASP A 198 -17.30 2.66 -1.04
CA ASP A 198 -17.47 4.11 -0.87
C ASP A 198 -17.11 4.57 0.55
N ARG A 199 -17.45 3.78 1.58
CA ARG A 199 -17.00 4.05 2.97
C ARG A 199 -15.48 3.94 3.12
N PHE A 200 -14.86 2.95 2.49
CA PHE A 200 -13.41 2.79 2.49
C PHE A 200 -12.72 4.01 1.83
N VAL A 201 -13.19 4.42 0.66
CA VAL A 201 -12.64 5.58 -0.06
C VAL A 201 -12.82 6.87 0.75
N ALA A 202 -13.99 7.07 1.34
CA ALA A 202 -14.26 8.23 2.20
C ALA A 202 -13.36 8.24 3.44
N GLY A 203 -13.20 7.09 4.10
CA GLY A 203 -12.34 6.93 5.28
C GLY A 203 -10.85 7.11 4.97
N GLY A 204 -10.38 6.69 3.80
CA GLY A 204 -9.01 6.87 3.35
C GLY A 204 -8.64 8.31 2.99
N GLY A 205 -9.63 9.12 2.69
CA GLY A 205 -9.52 10.56 2.46
C GLY A 205 -8.50 10.96 1.40
N LEU A 206 -7.89 12.14 1.60
CA LEU A 206 -6.93 12.69 0.66
C LEU A 206 -5.69 11.79 0.41
N PRO A 207 -5.07 11.17 1.42
CA PRO A 207 -3.91 10.32 1.18
C PRO A 207 -4.19 9.14 0.24
N LEU A 208 -5.31 8.43 0.43
CA LEU A 208 -5.71 7.31 -0.41
C LEU A 208 -6.01 7.77 -1.84
N ARG A 209 -6.71 8.90 -1.99
CA ARG A 209 -7.01 9.47 -3.30
C ARG A 209 -5.73 9.88 -4.05
N GLN A 210 -4.78 10.53 -3.37
CA GLN A 210 -3.50 10.91 -3.97
C GLN A 210 -2.68 9.70 -4.39
N PHE A 211 -2.66 8.64 -3.56
CA PHE A 211 -2.01 7.39 -3.91
C PHE A 211 -2.65 6.76 -5.17
N ALA A 212 -3.97 6.67 -5.23
CA ALA A 212 -4.66 6.11 -6.39
C ALA A 212 -4.41 6.91 -7.67
N ILE A 213 -4.32 8.24 -7.59
CA ILE A 213 -3.97 9.10 -8.74
C ILE A 213 -2.51 8.84 -9.15
N PHE A 214 -1.59 8.75 -8.19
CA PHE A 214 -0.18 8.44 -8.46
C PHE A 214 -0.05 7.10 -9.19
N GLU A 215 -0.72 6.04 -8.71
CA GLU A 215 -0.72 4.73 -9.36
C GLU A 215 -1.30 4.78 -10.78
N ALA A 216 -2.36 5.57 -11.00
CA ALA A 216 -2.94 5.75 -12.33
C ALA A 216 -2.00 6.50 -13.28
N ILE A 217 -1.24 7.50 -12.80
CA ILE A 217 -0.21 8.20 -13.58
C ILE A 217 0.95 7.24 -13.87
N ALA A 218 1.44 6.51 -12.86
CA ALA A 218 2.52 5.54 -13.00
C ALA A 218 2.19 4.46 -14.05
N ALA A 219 0.95 3.99 -14.07
CA ALA A 219 0.47 3.04 -15.09
C ALA A 219 0.39 3.64 -16.52
N ALA A 220 0.31 4.97 -16.65
CA ALA A 220 0.37 5.67 -17.93
C ALA A 220 1.81 5.97 -18.39
N HIS A 221 2.77 5.90 -17.45
CA HIS A 221 4.20 6.15 -17.67
C HIS A 221 5.04 4.95 -17.19
N PRO A 222 4.87 3.76 -17.77
CA PRO A 222 5.53 2.54 -17.32
C PRO A 222 7.06 2.69 -17.39
N CYS A 223 7.74 2.16 -16.37
CA CYS A 223 9.19 2.22 -16.22
C CYS A 223 9.81 3.64 -16.15
N GLU A 224 8.99 4.67 -16.14
CA GLU A 224 9.45 6.05 -16.02
C GLU A 224 9.33 6.54 -14.58
N PRO A 225 10.42 6.93 -13.92
CA PRO A 225 10.36 7.41 -12.55
C PRO A 225 9.66 8.78 -12.48
N TRP A 226 8.86 9.01 -11.44
CA TRP A 226 7.99 10.20 -11.30
C TRP A 226 8.68 11.55 -11.53
N HIS A 227 9.97 11.68 -11.20
CA HIS A 227 10.73 12.91 -11.40
C HIS A 227 11.04 13.22 -12.89
N ARG A 228 10.78 12.26 -13.79
CA ARG A 228 10.86 12.44 -15.24
C ARG A 228 9.51 12.66 -15.91
N TRP A 229 8.41 12.53 -15.16
CA TRP A 229 7.10 12.83 -15.70
C TRP A 229 6.99 14.30 -16.14
N PRO A 230 6.03 14.67 -16.97
CA PRO A 230 5.75 16.08 -17.30
C PRO A 230 5.60 16.91 -16.02
N ASP A 231 6.08 18.14 -16.02
CA ASP A 231 6.13 19.03 -14.84
C ASP A 231 4.76 19.16 -14.14
N GLY A 232 3.68 19.22 -14.92
CA GLY A 232 2.32 19.28 -14.39
C GLY A 232 1.84 18.01 -13.67
N LEU A 233 2.62 16.92 -13.68
CA LEU A 233 2.27 15.64 -13.03
C LEU A 233 3.20 15.28 -11.85
N ARG A 234 4.26 16.06 -11.62
CA ARG A 234 5.27 15.73 -10.60
C ARG A 234 4.88 16.09 -9.18
N ARG A 235 3.89 16.93 -9.00
CA ARG A 235 3.46 17.41 -7.68
C ARG A 235 1.97 17.15 -7.50
N PRO A 236 1.55 16.61 -6.34
CA PRO A 236 0.16 16.23 -6.12
C PRO A 236 -0.82 17.42 -6.15
N ASP A 237 -0.33 18.65 -5.96
CA ASP A 237 -1.07 19.91 -5.98
C ASP A 237 -1.07 20.58 -7.36
N ALA A 238 -0.39 20.02 -8.36
CA ALA A 238 -0.36 20.61 -9.71
C ALA A 238 -1.71 20.42 -10.44
N SER A 239 -2.11 21.43 -11.22
CA SER A 239 -3.36 21.40 -12.01
C SER A 239 -3.43 20.23 -12.97
N GLY A 240 -2.31 19.86 -13.59
CA GLY A 240 -2.23 18.70 -14.48
C GLY A 240 -2.59 17.36 -13.81
N VAL A 241 -2.36 17.22 -12.50
CA VAL A 241 -2.75 16.03 -11.72
C VAL A 241 -4.26 15.95 -11.58
N ALA A 242 -4.94 17.07 -11.29
CA ALA A 242 -6.40 17.11 -11.23
C ALA A 242 -7.03 16.84 -12.59
N ASP A 243 -6.49 17.42 -13.67
CA ASP A 243 -6.94 17.21 -15.05
C ASP A 243 -6.74 15.75 -15.47
N PHE A 244 -5.59 15.14 -15.10
CA PHE A 244 -5.32 13.73 -15.36
C PHE A 244 -6.34 12.85 -14.65
N ALA A 245 -6.57 13.09 -13.35
CA ALA A 245 -7.51 12.32 -12.56
C ALA A 245 -8.94 12.37 -13.13
N GLY A 246 -9.37 13.54 -13.62
CA GLY A 246 -10.67 13.69 -14.29
C GLY A 246 -10.76 12.90 -15.59
N ARG A 247 -9.77 13.03 -16.47
CA ARG A 247 -9.73 12.31 -17.76
C ARG A 247 -9.56 10.80 -17.63
N HIS A 248 -8.95 10.34 -16.55
CA HIS A 248 -8.64 8.93 -16.29
C HIS A 248 -9.33 8.40 -15.03
N ALA A 249 -10.53 8.90 -14.72
CA ALA A 249 -11.29 8.56 -13.51
C ALA A 249 -11.44 7.04 -13.30
N HIS A 250 -11.64 6.29 -14.39
CA HIS A 250 -11.72 4.82 -14.34
C HIS A 250 -10.40 4.18 -13.84
N ARG A 251 -9.23 4.68 -14.27
CA ARG A 251 -7.92 4.17 -13.77
C ARG A 251 -7.72 4.49 -12.30
N VAL A 252 -8.12 5.68 -11.87
CA VAL A 252 -8.07 6.06 -10.45
C VAL A 252 -9.00 5.17 -9.63
N ARG A 253 -10.23 4.92 -10.10
CA ARG A 253 -11.19 4.05 -9.43
C ARG A 253 -10.69 2.61 -9.35
N ARG A 254 -10.03 2.11 -10.42
CA ARG A 254 -9.36 0.79 -10.39
C ARG A 254 -8.28 0.73 -9.29
N ALA A 255 -7.43 1.75 -9.17
CA ALA A 255 -6.40 1.80 -8.13
C ALA A 255 -7.00 1.82 -6.72
N LEU A 256 -8.13 2.53 -6.52
CA LEU A 256 -8.89 2.49 -5.26
C LEU A 256 -9.46 1.10 -4.97
N TYR A 257 -10.01 0.43 -5.99
CA TYR A 257 -10.55 -0.93 -5.85
C TYR A 257 -9.46 -1.93 -5.45
N LEU A 258 -8.28 -1.84 -6.01
CA LEU A 258 -7.16 -2.71 -5.66
C LEU A 258 -6.68 -2.53 -4.21
N GLN A 259 -6.94 -1.36 -3.60
CA GLN A 259 -6.64 -1.12 -2.18
C GLN A 259 -7.77 -1.58 -1.28
#